data_8331da0e6c46c7126efac3a733acbccf
#
_entry.id   8331da0e6c46c7126efac3a733acbccf
#
_cell.length_a   1.000
_cell.length_b   1.000
_cell.length_c   1.000
_cell.angle_alpha   90.00
_cell.angle_beta   90.00
_cell.angle_gamma   90.00
#
_symmetry.space_group_name_H-M   'P 1'
#
loop_
_entity.id
_entity.type
_entity.pdbx_description
1 polymer ?
#
loop_
_entity_poly.entity_id
_entity_poly.type
_entity_poly.pdbx_seq_one_letter_code
_entity_poly.pdbx_strand_id
1 'polypeptide(L)'
;MAEKYMKRYHVGLGNVGSYQVSARPWVSSSIHVPYSGAVGNVNGASAANRAVVNFPYVTKFVTIRNDGPNVHGATLRGAFSENGVMDSNANYFILSGAESFSADFKVTRLYLMGHDGNYTAGTTVTTASVIAGLTGIEAGLLSGSWNGHGGV
;
A
#
# COMPACT_ATOMS: atom_id res chain seq x y z
N MET A 1 -27.39 -36.28 -7.84
CA MET A 1 -28.03 -35.29 -8.77
C MET A 1 -28.13 -33.87 -8.22
N ALA A 2 -27.64 -33.62 -7.02
CA ALA A 2 -27.66 -32.27 -6.42
C ALA A 2 -26.52 -31.34 -6.91
N GLU A 3 -25.52 -31.86 -7.60
CA GLU A 3 -24.33 -31.07 -8.03
C GLU A 3 -24.57 -30.16 -9.24
N LYS A 4 -25.69 -30.31 -9.93
CA LYS A 4 -25.93 -29.63 -11.21
C LYS A 4 -26.33 -28.16 -11.06
N TYR A 5 -26.58 -27.67 -9.84
CA TYR A 5 -27.07 -26.31 -9.60
C TYR A 5 -26.21 -25.46 -8.67
N MET A 6 -25.07 -25.97 -8.20
CA MET A 6 -24.11 -25.10 -7.55
C MET A 6 -23.38 -24.29 -8.62
N LYS A 7 -23.93 -23.14 -8.95
CA LYS A 7 -23.17 -22.09 -9.65
C LYS A 7 -22.02 -21.73 -8.73
N ARG A 8 -20.86 -22.32 -8.99
CA ARG A 8 -19.63 -21.87 -8.34
C ARG A 8 -19.39 -20.44 -8.80
N TYR A 9 -19.46 -19.53 -7.87
CA TYR A 9 -19.03 -18.16 -8.11
C TYR A 9 -17.54 -18.19 -8.47
N HIS A 10 -17.24 -17.88 -9.73
CA HIS A 10 -15.85 -17.69 -10.14
C HIS A 10 -15.38 -16.34 -9.59
N VAL A 11 -14.37 -16.40 -8.74
CA VAL A 11 -13.70 -15.21 -8.25
C VAL A 11 -12.99 -14.54 -9.41
N GLY A 12 -13.18 -13.24 -9.60
CA GLY A 12 -12.55 -12.49 -10.70
C GLY A 12 -12.69 -10.99 -10.57
N LEU A 13 -11.85 -10.27 -11.29
CA LEU A 13 -11.77 -8.79 -11.24
C LEU A 13 -13.08 -8.10 -11.64
N GLY A 14 -13.81 -8.66 -12.61
CA GLY A 14 -15.09 -8.16 -13.07
C GLY A 14 -16.29 -8.68 -12.29
N ASN A 15 -16.10 -9.54 -11.30
CA ASN A 15 -17.18 -10.14 -10.53
C ASN A 15 -17.47 -9.30 -9.28
N VAL A 16 -18.60 -8.59 -9.30
CA VAL A 16 -19.06 -7.76 -8.17
C VAL A 16 -19.19 -8.57 -6.89
N GLY A 17 -19.63 -9.81 -6.95
CA GLY A 17 -19.72 -10.71 -5.80
C GLY A 17 -18.41 -10.94 -5.08
N SER A 18 -17.27 -10.90 -5.78
CA SER A 18 -15.94 -11.05 -5.18
C SER A 18 -15.60 -9.90 -4.23
N TYR A 19 -16.24 -8.76 -4.37
CA TYR A 19 -16.03 -7.57 -3.53
C TYR A 19 -17.15 -7.35 -2.51
N GLN A 20 -18.28 -7.98 -2.69
CA GLN A 20 -19.44 -7.86 -1.78
C GLN A 20 -19.37 -8.79 -0.57
N VAL A 21 -18.74 -9.95 -0.71
CA VAL A 21 -18.54 -10.87 0.41
C VAL A 21 -17.57 -10.30 1.44
N SER A 22 -17.67 -10.79 2.66
CA SER A 22 -16.74 -10.44 3.73
C SER A 22 -15.29 -10.71 3.30
N ALA A 23 -14.45 -9.72 3.47
CA ALA A 23 -13.05 -9.84 3.13
C ALA A 23 -12.30 -10.73 4.12
N ARG A 24 -11.29 -11.45 3.64
CA ARG A 24 -10.35 -12.17 4.50
C ARG A 24 -9.41 -11.15 5.15
N PRO A 25 -9.30 -11.10 6.47
CA PRO A 25 -8.43 -10.13 7.14
C PRO A 25 -6.96 -10.43 6.88
N TRP A 26 -6.19 -9.39 6.68
CA TRP A 26 -4.74 -9.39 6.58
C TRP A 26 -4.18 -8.21 7.37
N VAL A 27 -3.15 -8.45 8.17
CA VAL A 27 -2.54 -7.44 9.04
C VAL A 27 -1.03 -7.56 8.99
N SER A 28 -0.35 -6.44 8.91
CA SER A 28 1.08 -6.32 9.16
C SER A 28 1.33 -5.08 10.00
N SER A 29 2.05 -5.24 11.08
CA SER A 29 2.42 -4.17 12.00
C SER A 29 3.93 -4.04 12.12
N SER A 30 4.38 -2.94 12.71
CA SER A 30 5.81 -2.64 12.89
C SER A 30 6.60 -2.62 11.58
N ILE A 31 5.96 -2.19 10.51
CA ILE A 31 6.62 -2.01 9.22
C ILE A 31 7.57 -0.83 9.35
N HIS A 32 8.87 -1.09 9.25
CA HIS A 32 9.89 -0.03 9.28
C HIS A 32 9.81 0.80 8.00
N VAL A 33 9.55 2.08 8.16
CA VAL A 33 9.47 3.04 7.04
C VAL A 33 10.79 3.79 6.93
N PRO A 34 11.62 3.49 5.93
CA PRO A 34 12.92 4.12 5.78
C PRO A 34 12.81 5.52 5.19
N TYR A 35 13.79 6.35 5.50
CA TYR A 35 13.95 7.66 4.89
C TYR A 35 14.50 7.53 3.46
N SER A 36 14.00 8.35 2.57
CA SER A 36 14.35 8.31 1.13
C SER A 36 15.80 8.69 0.82
N GLY A 37 16.45 9.42 1.71
CA GLY A 37 17.82 9.88 1.53
C GLY A 37 17.98 11.24 0.85
N ALA A 38 16.88 11.88 0.50
CA ALA A 38 16.91 13.18 -0.16
C ALA A 38 16.52 14.31 0.81
N VAL A 39 17.51 15.00 1.34
CA VAL A 39 17.28 16.25 2.07
C VAL A 39 16.95 17.34 1.06
N GLY A 40 15.71 17.76 1.02
CA GLY A 40 15.27 18.89 0.19
C GLY A 40 15.43 18.70 -1.33
N ASN A 41 15.79 17.51 -1.78
CA ASN A 41 15.93 17.20 -3.18
C ASN A 41 15.13 15.94 -3.55
N VAL A 42 13.98 16.20 -4.09
CA VAL A 42 13.01 15.22 -4.55
C VAL A 42 13.56 14.18 -5.54
N ASN A 43 14.66 14.44 -6.20
CA ASN A 43 15.27 13.57 -7.20
C ASN A 43 16.25 12.54 -6.63
N GLY A 44 16.55 12.59 -5.34
CA GLY A 44 17.48 11.68 -4.67
C GLY A 44 16.83 10.49 -3.98
N ALA A 45 15.51 10.34 -4.06
CA ALA A 45 14.83 9.21 -3.46
C ALA A 45 15.24 7.90 -4.16
N SER A 46 15.93 7.04 -3.43
CA SER A 46 16.37 5.75 -3.95
C SER A 46 15.25 4.71 -3.84
N ALA A 47 15.03 3.96 -4.89
CA ALA A 47 14.14 2.81 -4.89
C ALA A 47 14.49 1.76 -3.81
N ALA A 48 15.75 1.72 -3.38
CA ALA A 48 16.22 0.86 -2.30
C ALA A 48 15.72 1.28 -0.91
N ASN A 49 15.34 2.54 -0.74
CA ASN A 49 14.94 3.12 0.55
C ASN A 49 13.42 3.28 0.67
N ARG A 50 12.69 2.19 0.41
CA ARG A 50 11.25 2.13 0.59
C ARG A 50 10.83 0.81 1.24
N ALA A 51 9.76 0.85 2.00
CA ALA A 51 9.08 -0.34 2.46
C ALA A 51 8.03 -0.75 1.42
N VAL A 52 7.99 -2.02 1.09
CA VAL A 52 7.00 -2.59 0.16
C VAL A 52 6.13 -3.58 0.91
N VAL A 53 4.83 -3.36 0.87
CA VAL A 53 3.83 -4.28 1.39
C VAL A 53 3.18 -4.98 0.21
N ASN A 54 3.36 -6.30 0.11
CA ASN A 54 2.75 -7.12 -0.93
C ASN A 54 1.56 -7.86 -0.36
N PHE A 55 0.41 -7.74 -1.01
CA PHE A 55 -0.78 -8.49 -0.66
C PHE A 55 -0.87 -9.77 -1.50
N PRO A 56 -1.15 -10.93 -0.89
CA PRO A 56 -1.24 -12.19 -1.65
C PRO A 56 -2.45 -12.26 -2.57
N TYR A 57 -3.47 -11.47 -2.29
CA TYR A 57 -4.69 -11.33 -3.07
C TYR A 57 -5.02 -9.86 -3.27
N VAL A 58 -5.85 -9.57 -4.27
CA VAL A 58 -6.39 -8.23 -4.48
C VAL A 58 -7.16 -7.78 -3.24
N THR A 59 -6.93 -6.56 -2.79
CA THR A 59 -7.62 -6.01 -1.63
C THR A 59 -9.04 -5.57 -1.97
N LYS A 60 -9.91 -5.58 -0.97
CA LYS A 60 -11.22 -4.94 -0.96
C LYS A 60 -11.13 -3.55 -0.33
N PHE A 61 -10.44 -3.47 0.79
CA PHE A 61 -10.11 -2.23 1.49
C PHE A 61 -8.68 -2.31 2.04
N VAL A 62 -8.12 -1.14 2.29
CA VAL A 62 -6.81 -0.98 2.96
C VAL A 62 -6.94 0.12 3.99
N THR A 63 -6.44 -0.13 5.19
CA THR A 63 -6.24 0.87 6.23
C THR A 63 -4.76 0.93 6.55
N ILE A 64 -4.20 2.12 6.51
CA ILE A 64 -2.79 2.39 6.77
C ILE A 64 -2.73 3.35 7.94
N ARG A 65 -1.91 3.04 8.93
CA ARG A 65 -1.66 3.92 10.08
C ARG A 65 -0.18 4.19 10.22
N ASN A 66 0.16 5.45 10.43
CA ASN A 66 1.49 5.84 10.89
C ASN A 66 1.54 5.67 12.40
N ASP A 67 2.32 4.71 12.90
CA ASP A 67 2.44 4.41 14.34
C ASP A 67 3.49 5.29 15.04
N GLY A 68 4.15 6.18 14.29
CA GLY A 68 5.10 7.14 14.85
C GLY A 68 4.44 8.23 15.68
N PRO A 69 5.21 8.93 16.51
CA PRO A 69 4.71 10.06 17.28
C PRO A 69 4.32 11.23 16.36
N ASN A 70 3.37 12.04 16.78
CA ASN A 70 2.99 13.26 16.07
C ASN A 70 4.03 14.37 16.31
N VAL A 71 5.22 14.19 15.74
CA VAL A 71 6.33 15.13 15.81
C VAL A 71 6.91 15.34 14.42
N HIS A 72 7.58 16.47 14.22
CA HIS A 72 8.29 16.74 12.98
C HIS A 72 9.31 15.63 12.68
N GLY A 73 9.29 15.12 11.46
CA GLY A 73 10.20 14.07 11.01
C GLY A 73 9.66 12.64 11.12
N ALA A 74 8.50 12.43 11.74
CA ALA A 74 7.84 11.11 11.78
C ALA A 74 6.73 10.97 10.73
N THR A 75 6.81 11.74 9.66
CA THR A 75 5.82 11.75 8.58
C THR A 75 6.19 10.70 7.53
N LEU A 76 5.21 9.92 7.12
CA LEU A 76 5.36 8.98 6.02
C LEU A 76 4.56 9.40 4.80
N ARG A 77 5.00 8.97 3.65
CA ARG A 77 4.22 8.98 2.42
C ARG A 77 3.94 7.56 1.95
N GLY A 78 2.78 7.38 1.36
CA GLY A 78 2.36 6.11 0.81
C GLY A 78 1.87 6.27 -0.63
N ALA A 79 2.12 5.27 -1.45
CA ALA A 79 1.65 5.19 -2.83
C ALA A 79 1.34 3.76 -3.22
N PHE A 80 0.59 3.59 -4.29
CA PHE A 80 0.21 2.29 -4.81
C PHE A 80 1.08 1.85 -5.99
N SER A 81 2.02 2.69 -6.42
CA SER A 81 3.02 2.36 -7.42
C SER A 81 4.42 2.72 -6.97
N GLU A 82 5.40 2.02 -7.52
CA GLU A 82 6.82 2.22 -7.20
C GLU A 82 7.29 3.64 -7.50
N ASN A 83 6.93 4.14 -8.67
CA ASN A 83 7.29 5.50 -9.07
C ASN A 83 6.43 6.56 -8.39
N GLY A 84 5.20 6.20 -8.00
CA GLY A 84 4.29 7.13 -7.33
C GLY A 84 4.78 7.58 -5.95
N VAL A 85 5.50 6.72 -5.22
CA VAL A 85 6.08 7.07 -3.92
C VAL A 85 7.30 7.99 -4.07
N MET A 86 7.89 8.02 -5.28
CA MET A 86 9.03 8.87 -5.60
C MET A 86 8.59 10.29 -5.91
N ASP A 87 9.41 11.25 -5.54
CA ASP A 87 9.08 12.68 -5.66
C ASP A 87 8.91 13.17 -7.10
N SER A 88 9.55 12.51 -8.06
CA SER A 88 9.48 12.91 -9.48
C SER A 88 8.08 12.89 -10.07
N ASN A 89 7.17 12.10 -9.51
CA ASN A 89 5.82 11.93 -10.03
C ASN A 89 4.73 12.40 -9.05
N ALA A 90 5.05 12.62 -7.77
CA ALA A 90 4.17 13.14 -6.72
C ALA A 90 2.78 12.46 -6.64
N ASN A 91 2.71 11.15 -6.88
CA ASN A 91 1.47 10.36 -6.81
C ASN A 91 1.40 9.61 -5.48
N TYR A 92 1.57 10.33 -4.38
CA TYR A 92 1.55 9.78 -3.03
C TYR A 92 0.62 10.61 -2.11
N PHE A 93 0.16 9.97 -1.06
CA PHE A 93 -0.49 10.63 0.07
C PHE A 93 0.48 10.71 1.26
N ILE A 94 0.23 11.63 2.17
CA ILE A 94 1.06 11.89 3.34
C ILE A 94 0.26 11.57 4.60
N LEU A 95 0.90 10.92 5.57
CA LEU A 95 0.36 10.69 6.91
C LEU A 95 1.35 11.20 7.96
N SER A 96 0.91 12.14 8.76
CA SER A 96 1.64 12.58 9.95
C SER A 96 1.65 11.48 11.02
N GLY A 97 2.45 11.64 12.06
CA GLY A 97 2.47 10.68 13.17
C GLY A 97 1.08 10.51 13.79
N ALA A 98 0.73 9.28 14.13
CA ALA A 98 -0.56 8.85 14.66
C ALA A 98 -1.77 8.98 13.70
N GLU A 99 -1.59 9.45 12.48
CA GLU A 99 -2.66 9.51 11.48
C GLU A 99 -2.92 8.17 10.81
N SER A 100 -4.14 8.00 10.34
CA SER A 100 -4.55 6.84 9.57
C SER A 100 -5.35 7.22 8.32
N PHE A 101 -5.22 6.40 7.30
CA PHE A 101 -5.97 6.50 6.05
C PHE A 101 -6.65 5.17 5.76
N SER A 102 -7.90 5.20 5.36
CA SER A 102 -8.66 4.01 5.01
C SER A 102 -9.50 4.26 3.76
N ALA A 103 -9.45 3.31 2.83
CA ALA A 103 -10.28 3.37 1.63
C ALA A 103 -10.50 1.99 1.01
N ASP A 104 -11.54 1.89 0.18
CA ASP A 104 -11.86 0.71 -0.60
C ASP A 104 -11.08 0.76 -1.92
N PHE A 105 -9.96 0.07 -1.95
CA PHE A 105 -9.07 0.00 -3.11
C PHE A 105 -8.77 -1.44 -3.53
N LYS A 106 -8.75 -1.64 -4.85
CA LYS A 106 -8.29 -2.87 -5.51
C LYS A 106 -6.80 -2.75 -5.77
N VAL A 107 -5.98 -3.10 -4.81
CA VAL A 107 -4.52 -3.02 -4.92
C VAL A 107 -3.86 -4.33 -4.52
N THR A 108 -2.65 -4.55 -5.00
CA THR A 108 -1.82 -5.71 -4.68
C THR A 108 -0.54 -5.33 -3.98
N ARG A 109 -0.19 -4.04 -4.01
CA ARG A 109 1.03 -3.51 -3.40
C ARG A 109 0.79 -2.14 -2.80
N LEU A 110 1.57 -1.84 -1.76
CA LEU A 110 1.65 -0.54 -1.13
C LEU A 110 3.11 -0.21 -0.91
N TYR A 111 3.51 0.99 -1.24
CA TYR A 111 4.86 1.51 -1.06
C TYR A 111 4.85 2.60 -0.02
N LEU A 112 5.72 2.50 0.99
CA LEU A 112 5.84 3.45 2.08
C LEU A 112 7.26 4.00 2.15
N MET A 113 7.40 5.29 2.42
CA MET A 113 8.67 6.00 2.51
C MET A 113 8.56 7.17 3.49
N GLY A 114 9.63 7.51 4.20
CA GLY A 114 9.67 8.71 5.03
C GLY A 114 9.58 9.97 4.17
N HIS A 115 8.77 10.93 4.60
CA HIS A 115 8.52 12.17 3.84
C HIS A 115 9.41 13.31 4.29
N ASP A 116 9.52 13.54 5.60
CA ASP A 116 10.24 14.66 6.17
C ASP A 116 11.44 14.24 7.02
N GLY A 117 12.42 15.11 7.14
CA GLY A 117 13.49 15.02 8.11
C GLY A 117 14.89 15.09 7.49
N ASN A 118 15.87 15.33 8.34
CA ASN A 118 17.30 15.31 8.03
C ASN A 118 17.88 13.99 8.54
N TYR A 119 17.45 12.87 7.98
CA TYR A 119 17.94 11.56 8.34
C TYR A 119 18.93 11.04 7.30
N THR A 120 19.76 10.11 7.71
CA THR A 120 20.57 9.35 6.77
C THR A 120 19.67 8.43 5.93
N ALA A 121 19.98 8.30 4.66
CA ALA A 121 19.26 7.39 3.76
C ALA A 121 19.14 5.98 4.35
N GLY A 122 17.95 5.40 4.27
CA GLY A 122 17.67 4.06 4.80
C GLY A 122 17.41 3.99 6.31
N THR A 123 17.62 5.09 7.06
CA THR A 123 17.25 5.13 8.48
C THR A 123 15.74 5.01 8.64
N THR A 124 15.28 4.19 9.57
CA THR A 124 13.85 4.10 9.91
C THR A 124 13.41 5.40 10.58
N VAL A 125 12.47 6.10 9.98
CA VAL A 125 11.91 7.36 10.50
C VAL A 125 10.65 7.15 11.31
N THR A 126 9.89 6.12 10.98
CA THR A 126 8.65 5.76 11.66
C THR A 126 8.32 4.30 11.41
N THR A 127 7.32 3.81 12.07
CA THR A 127 6.73 2.50 11.79
C THR A 127 5.30 2.66 11.31
N ALA A 128 4.83 1.71 10.55
CA ALA A 128 3.47 1.71 10.05
C ALA A 128 2.77 0.37 10.33
N SER A 129 1.47 0.44 10.49
CA SER A 129 0.58 -0.71 10.52
C SER A 129 -0.37 -0.67 9.34
N VAL A 130 -0.57 -1.81 8.71
CA VAL A 130 -1.48 -1.97 7.57
C VAL A 130 -2.47 -3.08 7.86
N ILE A 131 -3.75 -2.76 7.71
CA ILE A 131 -4.86 -3.71 7.79
C ILE A 131 -5.52 -3.72 6.43
N ALA A 132 -5.73 -4.90 5.87
CA ALA A 132 -6.43 -5.04 4.60
C ALA A 132 -7.48 -6.14 4.67
N GLY A 133 -8.55 -5.95 3.92
CA GLY A 133 -9.47 -7.01 3.59
C GLY A 133 -9.13 -7.58 2.21
N LEU A 134 -8.80 -8.87 2.16
CA LEU A 134 -8.43 -9.52 0.92
C LEU A 134 -9.64 -10.18 0.26
N THR A 135 -9.73 -10.04 -1.05
CA THR A 135 -10.66 -10.82 -1.88
C THR A 135 -10.11 -12.23 -2.10
N GLY A 136 -10.85 -13.08 -2.81
CA GLY A 136 -10.31 -14.36 -3.30
C GLY A 136 -9.58 -14.24 -4.64
N ILE A 137 -9.39 -13.03 -5.18
CA ILE A 137 -8.77 -12.79 -6.47
C ILE A 137 -7.25 -12.80 -6.29
N GLU A 138 -6.55 -13.68 -7.01
CA GLU A 138 -5.09 -13.75 -6.97
C GLU A 138 -4.46 -12.43 -7.45
N ALA A 139 -3.42 -12.00 -6.76
CA ALA A 139 -2.74 -10.74 -7.04
C ALA A 139 -2.22 -10.63 -8.49
N GLY A 140 -1.79 -11.76 -9.07
CA GLY A 140 -1.31 -11.82 -10.45
C GLY A 140 -2.37 -11.54 -11.52
N LEU A 141 -3.65 -11.59 -11.18
CA LEU A 141 -4.74 -11.25 -12.10
C LEU A 141 -4.99 -9.75 -12.20
N LEU A 142 -4.51 -8.97 -11.25
CA LEU A 142 -4.52 -7.51 -11.32
C LEU A 142 -3.27 -7.05 -12.08
N SER A 143 -3.34 -7.10 -13.40
CA SER A 143 -2.30 -6.59 -14.28
C SER A 143 -2.77 -5.31 -14.93
N GLY A 144 -1.92 -4.32 -14.98
CA GLY A 144 -2.19 -3.06 -15.66
C GLY A 144 -1.25 -1.96 -15.18
N SER A 145 -1.05 -0.99 -16.03
CA SER A 145 -0.40 0.26 -15.64
C SER A 145 -1.48 1.30 -15.40
N TRP A 146 -1.55 1.75 -14.19
CA TRP A 146 -2.34 2.92 -13.86
C TRP A 146 -1.40 4.09 -13.62
N ASN A 147 -1.73 5.28 -14.12
CA ASN A 147 -0.82 6.44 -14.15
C ASN A 147 0.53 6.18 -14.87
N GLY A 148 0.55 5.28 -15.85
CA GLY A 148 1.78 4.92 -16.56
C GLY A 148 2.73 4.04 -15.74
N HIS A 149 2.32 3.55 -14.58
CA HIS A 149 3.15 2.75 -13.68
C HIS A 149 2.48 1.42 -13.37
N GLY A 150 3.17 0.33 -13.61
CA GLY A 150 2.69 -1.01 -13.29
C GLY A 150 2.52 -1.22 -11.78
N GLY A 151 1.56 -2.04 -11.39
CA GLY A 151 1.47 -2.52 -10.01
C GLY A 151 0.37 -1.94 -9.13
N VAL A 152 -0.67 -1.41 -9.76
CA VAL A 152 -1.91 -1.11 -9.03
C VAL A 152 -2.83 -2.31 -9.03
#